data_9cb9f7c19a6f7ab2b018465a6724c6c8
#
_entry.id   9cb9f7c19a6f7ab2b018465a6724c6c8
#
_cell.length_a   1.000
_cell.length_b   1.000
_cell.length_c   1.000
_cell.angle_alpha   90.00
_cell.angle_beta   90.00
_cell.angle_gamma   90.00
#
_symmetry.space_group_name_H-M   'P 1'
#
loop_
_entity.id
_entity.type
_entity.pdbx_description
1 polymer ?
#
loop_
_entity_poly.entity_id
_entity_poly.type
_entity_poly.pdbx_seq_one_letter_code
_entity_poly.pdbx_strand_id
1 'polypeptide(L)'
;CGGSSKFKSNTLGLPEWFQSPPEDPNYIFAVATSTSKDLQMSVNKAKQQGRVDIAQQMETKVKSMIKQFNEEVGLGEDAEFLGQTTEVSKLVTSKVLNGSKARKVETLKEGEIIYRSYVLMEMPIGPANTALIDAIKKQQNMYTRFRASQGFQELEGEVDKYDQFKKEQGLAP
;
A
#
# COMPACT_ATOMS: atom_id res chain seq x y z
N CYS A 1 -8.21 1.83 37.17
CA CYS A 1 -7.81 3.22 36.85
C CYS A 1 -6.71 3.18 35.85
N GLY A 2 -7.06 3.16 34.54
CA GLY A 2 -6.11 3.18 33.43
C GLY A 2 -6.02 4.60 32.90
N GLY A 3 -4.99 5.34 33.28
CA GLY A 3 -4.68 6.64 32.73
C GLY A 3 -4.11 6.45 31.32
N SER A 4 -4.92 6.74 30.29
CA SER A 4 -4.43 6.91 28.93
C SER A 4 -3.48 8.11 28.94
N SER A 5 -2.19 7.85 28.85
CA SER A 5 -1.14 8.85 28.69
C SER A 5 -1.33 9.50 27.31
N LYS A 6 -2.09 10.58 27.25
CA LYS A 6 -2.07 11.49 26.10
C LYS A 6 -0.67 12.09 26.02
N PHE A 7 0.13 11.59 25.10
CA PHE A 7 1.37 12.24 24.71
C PHE A 7 1.02 13.63 24.16
N LYS A 8 1.09 14.64 25.01
CA LYS A 8 1.12 16.03 24.57
C LYS A 8 2.50 16.34 24.04
N SER A 9 2.79 15.97 22.81
CA SER A 9 4.04 16.34 22.15
C SER A 9 3.81 17.29 21.00
N ASN A 10 3.24 18.46 21.30
CA ASN A 10 3.27 19.57 20.35
C ASN A 10 4.58 20.38 20.46
N THR A 11 5.58 19.83 21.12
CA THR A 11 6.89 20.48 21.35
C THR A 11 7.87 20.38 20.16
N LEU A 12 7.57 19.59 19.12
CA LEU A 12 8.46 19.37 17.99
C LEU A 12 7.93 19.93 16.66
N GLY A 13 6.78 20.63 16.63
CA GLY A 13 6.20 21.12 15.38
C GLY A 13 5.82 20.01 14.40
N LEU A 14 5.59 18.79 14.88
CA LEU A 14 5.19 17.65 14.04
C LEU A 14 3.77 17.87 13.51
N PRO A 15 3.53 17.65 12.20
CA PRO A 15 2.19 17.69 11.66
C PRO A 15 1.29 16.66 12.35
N GLU A 16 0.04 17.03 12.66
CA GLU A 16 -0.92 16.13 13.31
C GLU A 16 -1.14 14.84 12.51
N TRP A 17 -1.27 14.97 11.20
CA TRP A 17 -1.45 13.84 10.28
C TRP A 17 -0.21 12.91 10.19
N PHE A 18 0.96 13.36 10.61
CA PHE A 18 2.17 12.54 10.70
C PHE A 18 2.14 11.67 11.96
N GLN A 19 1.60 12.20 13.07
CA GLN A 19 1.45 11.46 14.32
C GLN A 19 0.26 10.49 14.29
N SER A 20 -0.81 10.89 13.59
CA SER A 20 -2.04 10.12 13.42
C SER A 20 -2.41 10.10 11.95
N PRO A 21 -1.83 9.18 11.16
CA PRO A 21 -2.18 9.05 9.75
C PRO A 21 -3.66 8.75 9.58
N PRO A 22 -4.30 9.22 8.49
CA PRO A 22 -5.69 8.89 8.22
C PRO A 22 -5.85 7.39 7.99
N GLU A 23 -7.00 6.85 8.37
CA GLU A 23 -7.42 5.49 8.09
C GLU A 23 -8.56 5.52 7.07
N ASP A 24 -8.43 4.78 5.99
CA ASP A 24 -9.46 4.63 4.96
C ASP A 24 -9.33 3.22 4.36
N PRO A 25 -10.40 2.40 4.37
CA PRO A 25 -10.34 1.04 3.84
C PRO A 25 -10.02 0.97 2.35
N ASN A 26 -10.20 2.07 1.61
CA ASN A 26 -9.93 2.15 0.18
C ASN A 26 -8.51 2.60 -0.17
N TYR A 27 -7.70 2.96 0.83
CA TYR A 27 -6.35 3.47 0.64
C TYR A 27 -5.33 2.82 1.57
N ILE A 28 -4.10 2.75 1.09
CA ILE A 28 -2.92 2.51 1.93
C ILE A 28 -2.22 3.85 2.12
N PHE A 29 -1.88 4.16 3.36
CA PHE A 29 -1.13 5.36 3.72
C PHE A 29 0.24 5.02 4.28
N ALA A 30 1.21 5.87 4.00
CA ALA A 30 2.51 5.84 4.64
C ALA A 30 2.96 7.27 4.96
N VAL A 31 3.51 7.46 6.14
CA VAL A 31 4.14 8.72 6.54
C VAL A 31 5.64 8.55 6.55
N ALA A 32 6.35 9.53 6.03
CA ALA A 32 7.79 9.50 5.98
C ALA A 32 8.38 10.89 6.26
N THR A 33 9.59 10.92 6.77
CA THR A 33 10.33 12.16 6.99
C THR A 33 11.77 12.01 6.52
N SER A 34 12.35 13.11 6.10
CA SER A 34 13.76 13.17 5.75
C SER A 34 14.33 14.57 5.99
N THR A 35 15.61 14.65 6.19
CA THR A 35 16.35 15.91 6.33
C THR A 35 17.35 16.11 5.21
N SER A 36 17.59 17.39 4.85
CA SER A 36 18.65 17.79 3.91
C SER A 36 18.97 19.26 4.10
N LYS A 37 20.15 19.66 3.64
CA LYS A 37 20.52 21.09 3.47
C LYS A 37 19.80 21.73 2.27
N ASP A 38 19.34 20.91 1.34
CA ASP A 38 18.53 21.31 0.18
C ASP A 38 17.07 20.93 0.42
N LEU A 39 16.17 21.92 0.25
CA LEU A 39 14.74 21.77 0.44
C LEU A 39 14.16 20.66 -0.46
N GLN A 40 14.44 20.74 -1.75
CA GLN A 40 13.89 19.81 -2.74
C GLN A 40 14.38 18.37 -2.47
N MET A 41 15.64 18.25 -2.08
CA MET A 41 16.23 16.97 -1.73
C MET A 41 15.57 16.37 -0.49
N SER A 42 15.25 17.17 0.54
CA SER A 42 14.56 16.66 1.73
C SER A 42 13.16 16.14 1.39
N VAL A 43 12.41 16.87 0.54
CA VAL A 43 11.09 16.43 0.04
C VAL A 43 11.19 15.15 -0.78
N ASN A 44 12.14 15.08 -1.71
CA ASN A 44 12.30 13.91 -2.58
C ASN A 44 12.67 12.65 -1.80
N LYS A 45 13.58 12.75 -0.84
CA LYS A 45 13.96 11.63 0.03
C LYS A 45 12.78 11.16 0.88
N ALA A 46 12.00 12.08 1.46
CA ALA A 46 10.81 11.71 2.24
C ALA A 46 9.76 11.02 1.37
N LYS A 47 9.49 11.52 0.15
CA LYS A 47 8.60 10.85 -0.82
C LYS A 47 9.09 9.46 -1.21
N GLN A 48 10.40 9.31 -1.43
CA GLN A 48 10.99 8.01 -1.76
C GLN A 48 10.83 7.02 -0.61
N GLN A 49 11.09 7.44 0.63
CA GLN A 49 10.87 6.59 1.80
C GLN A 49 9.41 6.17 1.93
N GLY A 50 8.46 7.10 1.80
CA GLY A 50 7.04 6.77 1.88
C GLY A 50 6.57 5.80 0.78
N ARG A 51 7.18 5.84 -0.43
CA ARG A 51 6.92 4.83 -1.46
C ARG A 51 7.44 3.46 -1.07
N VAL A 52 8.61 3.39 -0.47
CA VAL A 52 9.18 2.13 0.03
C VAL A 52 8.25 1.52 1.09
N ASP A 53 7.75 2.33 2.00
CA ASP A 53 6.86 1.87 3.07
C ASP A 53 5.51 1.37 2.51
N ILE A 54 4.92 2.06 1.52
CA ILE A 54 3.73 1.58 0.79
C ILE A 54 4.02 0.24 0.10
N ALA A 55 5.17 0.11 -0.55
CA ALA A 55 5.57 -1.12 -1.22
C ALA A 55 5.64 -2.31 -0.26
N GLN A 56 6.24 -2.12 0.91
CA GLN A 56 6.36 -3.16 1.94
C GLN A 56 5.00 -3.56 2.51
N GLN A 57 4.12 -2.58 2.79
CA GLN A 57 2.76 -2.84 3.24
C GLN A 57 1.97 -3.64 2.18
N MET A 58 2.08 -3.26 0.91
CA MET A 58 1.41 -3.95 -0.19
C MET A 58 1.94 -5.36 -0.38
N GLU A 59 3.25 -5.55 -0.38
CA GLU A 59 3.85 -6.88 -0.51
C GLU A 59 3.38 -7.82 0.61
N THR A 60 3.34 -7.33 1.84
CA THR A 60 2.83 -8.07 2.99
C THR A 60 1.36 -8.42 2.82
N LYS A 61 0.53 -7.45 2.40
CA LYS A 61 -0.90 -7.67 2.17
C LYS A 61 -1.15 -8.71 1.08
N VAL A 62 -0.47 -8.62 -0.06
CA VAL A 62 -0.59 -9.57 -1.18
C VAL A 62 -0.20 -10.98 -0.76
N LYS A 63 0.93 -11.14 -0.07
CA LYS A 63 1.38 -12.45 0.43
C LYS A 63 0.38 -13.05 1.42
N SER A 64 -0.18 -12.22 2.30
CA SER A 64 -1.20 -12.65 3.27
C SER A 64 -2.47 -13.14 2.60
N MET A 65 -2.95 -12.41 1.57
CA MET A 65 -4.15 -12.82 0.80
C MET A 65 -3.91 -14.11 0.03
N ILE A 66 -2.77 -14.26 -0.63
CA ILE A 66 -2.42 -15.50 -1.35
C ILE A 66 -2.34 -16.67 -0.38
N LYS A 67 -1.75 -16.48 0.78
CA LYS A 67 -1.71 -17.51 1.83
C LYS A 67 -3.11 -17.90 2.29
N GLN A 68 -3.97 -16.94 2.56
CA GLN A 68 -5.37 -17.18 2.93
C GLN A 68 -6.09 -18.00 1.87
N PHE A 69 -5.99 -17.63 0.58
CA PHE A 69 -6.62 -18.39 -0.50
C PHE A 69 -6.12 -19.83 -0.56
N ASN A 70 -4.82 -20.05 -0.33
CA ASN A 70 -4.24 -21.38 -0.31
C ASN A 70 -4.74 -22.23 0.88
N GLU A 71 -4.87 -21.63 2.05
CA GLU A 71 -5.41 -22.29 3.26
C GLU A 71 -6.89 -22.68 3.06
N GLU A 72 -7.70 -21.79 2.47
CA GLU A 72 -9.12 -22.05 2.20
C GLU A 72 -9.34 -23.24 1.25
N VAL A 73 -8.45 -23.47 0.31
CA VAL A 73 -8.53 -24.62 -0.61
C VAL A 73 -7.83 -25.87 -0.06
N GLY A 74 -7.21 -25.80 1.12
CA GLY A 74 -6.62 -26.94 1.82
C GLY A 74 -5.37 -27.51 1.16
N LEU A 75 -4.63 -26.71 0.39
CA LEU A 75 -3.41 -27.14 -0.30
C LEU A 75 -2.16 -26.78 0.52
N GLY A 76 -1.18 -27.67 0.49
CA GLY A 76 0.13 -27.41 1.10
C GLY A 76 0.94 -26.36 0.33
N GLU A 77 1.93 -25.76 1.00
CA GLU A 77 2.88 -24.86 0.41
C GLU A 77 4.09 -25.67 -0.11
N ASP A 78 4.24 -25.72 -1.43
CA ASP A 78 5.42 -26.29 -2.09
C ASP A 78 6.35 -25.18 -2.63
N ALA A 79 7.54 -25.56 -3.09
CA ALA A 79 8.53 -24.60 -3.58
C ALA A 79 8.04 -23.82 -4.82
N GLU A 80 7.25 -24.47 -5.69
CA GLU A 80 6.66 -23.83 -6.87
C GLU A 80 5.64 -22.76 -6.46
N PHE A 81 4.76 -23.07 -5.52
CA PHE A 81 3.77 -22.15 -4.96
C PHE A 81 4.44 -20.92 -4.32
N LEU A 82 5.49 -21.13 -3.52
CA LEU A 82 6.23 -20.03 -2.90
C LEU A 82 6.92 -19.15 -3.94
N GLY A 83 7.45 -19.75 -5.00
CA GLY A 83 8.03 -19.03 -6.15
C GLY A 83 7.00 -18.16 -6.85
N GLN A 84 5.85 -18.72 -7.18
CA GLN A 84 4.73 -18.01 -7.84
C GLN A 84 4.19 -16.89 -6.95
N THR A 85 4.05 -17.13 -5.64
CA THR A 85 3.64 -16.11 -4.66
C THR A 85 4.59 -14.89 -4.67
N THR A 86 5.87 -15.17 -4.71
CA THR A 86 6.91 -14.13 -4.75
C THR A 86 6.83 -13.32 -6.06
N GLU A 87 6.64 -13.98 -7.18
CA GLU A 87 6.50 -13.34 -8.50
C GLU A 87 5.26 -12.46 -8.58
N VAL A 88 4.10 -12.98 -8.16
CA VAL A 88 2.84 -12.23 -8.12
C VAL A 88 2.98 -11.00 -7.20
N SER A 89 3.56 -11.16 -6.01
CA SER A 89 3.78 -10.04 -5.09
C SER A 89 4.63 -8.93 -5.71
N LYS A 90 5.73 -9.28 -6.39
CA LYS A 90 6.61 -8.31 -7.07
C LYS A 90 5.89 -7.59 -8.21
N LEU A 91 5.12 -8.31 -9.02
CA LEU A 91 4.35 -7.73 -10.12
C LEU A 91 3.31 -6.71 -9.62
N VAL A 92 2.54 -7.09 -8.60
CA VAL A 92 1.53 -6.21 -8.00
C VAL A 92 2.19 -4.98 -7.40
N THR A 93 3.23 -5.17 -6.58
CA THR A 93 3.96 -4.07 -5.94
C THR A 93 4.53 -3.09 -6.96
N SER A 94 5.13 -3.58 -8.04
CA SER A 94 5.68 -2.74 -9.11
C SER A 94 4.60 -1.91 -9.82
N LYS A 95 3.46 -2.51 -10.15
CA LYS A 95 2.32 -1.80 -10.78
C LYS A 95 1.75 -0.71 -9.86
N VAL A 96 1.62 -1.05 -8.61
CA VAL A 96 0.99 -0.21 -7.60
C VAL A 96 1.83 0.99 -7.22
N LEU A 97 3.16 0.85 -7.15
CA LEU A 97 4.06 1.97 -6.85
C LEU A 97 3.89 3.14 -7.82
N ASN A 98 3.55 2.87 -9.08
CA ASN A 98 3.28 3.91 -10.07
C ASN A 98 2.01 4.72 -9.76
N GLY A 99 1.06 4.17 -9.00
CA GLY A 99 -0.18 4.85 -8.57
C GLY A 99 -0.05 5.60 -7.24
N SER A 100 1.08 5.46 -6.53
CA SER A 100 1.29 6.15 -5.26
C SER A 100 1.60 7.63 -5.46
N LYS A 101 0.97 8.49 -4.67
CA LYS A 101 1.19 9.95 -4.72
C LYS A 101 1.31 10.56 -3.33
N ALA A 102 1.96 11.70 -3.24
CA ALA A 102 1.98 12.49 -2.02
C ALA A 102 0.65 13.23 -1.87
N ARG A 103 -0.07 12.96 -0.78
CA ARG A 103 -1.31 13.64 -0.39
C ARG A 103 -1.03 14.94 0.36
N LYS A 104 -0.03 14.91 1.27
CA LYS A 104 0.42 16.06 2.05
C LYS A 104 1.93 16.11 2.09
N VAL A 105 2.46 17.30 2.04
CA VAL A 105 3.89 17.59 2.21
C VAL A 105 4.00 18.82 3.09
N GLU A 106 4.79 18.73 4.16
CA GLU A 106 5.11 19.86 5.01
C GLU A 106 6.60 19.88 5.28
N THR A 107 7.22 21.03 5.19
CA THR A 107 8.66 21.18 5.42
C THR A 107 8.91 22.25 6.45
N LEU A 108 9.70 21.90 7.45
CA LEU A 108 10.16 22.81 8.51
C LEU A 108 11.65 23.09 8.33
N LYS A 109 12.04 24.29 8.65
CA LYS A 109 13.46 24.66 8.72
C LYS A 109 13.96 24.40 10.14
N GLU A 110 14.94 23.50 10.26
CA GLU A 110 15.61 23.19 11.53
C GLU A 110 16.96 23.90 11.59
N GLY A 111 17.05 24.89 12.46
CA GLY A 111 18.25 25.72 12.55
C GLY A 111 18.45 26.59 11.30
N GLU A 112 19.70 26.88 10.92
CA GLU A 112 20.00 27.82 9.84
C GLU A 112 19.99 27.18 8.44
N ILE A 113 20.35 25.90 8.33
CA ILE A 113 20.70 25.27 7.05
C ILE A 113 20.06 23.90 6.80
N ILE A 114 19.20 23.37 7.70
CA ILE A 114 18.59 22.04 7.55
C ILE A 114 17.10 22.20 7.33
N TYR A 115 16.59 21.49 6.32
CA TYR A 115 15.18 21.33 6.05
C TYR A 115 14.76 19.92 6.44
N ARG A 116 13.67 19.79 7.23
CA ARG A 116 13.02 18.54 7.51
C ARG A 116 11.68 18.50 6.79
N SER A 117 11.49 17.51 5.94
CA SER A 117 10.24 17.31 5.23
C SER A 117 9.48 16.13 5.79
N TYR A 118 8.18 16.32 5.97
CA TYR A 118 7.19 15.30 6.32
C TYR A 118 6.30 15.08 5.11
N VAL A 119 6.03 13.82 4.80
CA VAL A 119 5.20 13.45 3.65
C VAL A 119 4.19 12.41 4.08
N LEU A 120 2.92 12.60 3.70
CA LEU A 120 1.89 11.59 3.71
C LEU A 120 1.73 11.07 2.28
N MET A 121 2.13 9.83 2.06
CA MET A 121 1.88 9.14 0.80
C MET A 121 0.55 8.39 0.87
N GLU A 122 -0.16 8.31 -0.23
CA GLU A 122 -1.38 7.51 -0.37
C GLU A 122 -1.34 6.66 -1.63
N MET A 123 -2.05 5.56 -1.59
CA MET A 123 -2.24 4.65 -2.71
C MET A 123 -3.62 4.00 -2.64
N PRO A 124 -4.44 4.10 -3.69
CA PRO A 124 -5.74 3.45 -3.72
C PRO A 124 -5.60 1.93 -3.83
N ILE A 125 -6.44 1.18 -3.09
CA ILE A 125 -6.41 -0.30 -3.07
C ILE A 125 -7.04 -0.91 -4.32
N GLY A 126 -8.06 -0.27 -4.91
CA GLY A 126 -8.77 -0.82 -6.07
C GLY A 126 -7.85 -1.26 -7.22
N PRO A 127 -6.93 -0.40 -7.72
CA PRO A 127 -5.96 -0.79 -8.74
C PRO A 127 -5.03 -1.94 -8.31
N ALA A 128 -4.75 -2.04 -7.00
CA ALA A 128 -3.93 -3.12 -6.46
C ALA A 128 -4.67 -4.46 -6.50
N ASN A 129 -5.95 -4.46 -6.12
CA ASN A 129 -6.81 -5.66 -6.19
C ASN A 129 -6.95 -6.15 -7.64
N THR A 130 -7.20 -5.23 -8.59
CA THR A 130 -7.21 -5.56 -10.03
C THR A 130 -5.89 -6.18 -10.47
N ALA A 131 -4.77 -5.55 -10.12
CA ALA A 131 -3.44 -6.06 -10.47
C ALA A 131 -3.16 -7.44 -9.85
N LEU A 132 -3.66 -7.72 -8.65
CA LEU A 132 -3.52 -9.03 -8.00
C LEU A 132 -4.32 -10.11 -8.74
N ILE A 133 -5.59 -9.86 -9.06
CA ILE A 133 -6.42 -10.79 -9.84
C ILE A 133 -5.77 -11.09 -11.20
N ASP A 134 -5.34 -10.05 -11.92
CA ASP A 134 -4.68 -10.20 -13.22
C ASP A 134 -3.38 -11.03 -13.12
N ALA A 135 -2.59 -10.80 -12.06
CA ALA A 135 -1.36 -11.53 -11.85
C ALA A 135 -1.61 -13.00 -11.53
N ILE A 136 -2.61 -13.32 -10.69
CA ILE A 136 -3.02 -14.69 -10.37
C ILE A 136 -3.58 -15.39 -11.62
N LYS A 137 -4.42 -14.73 -12.41
CA LYS A 137 -4.99 -15.30 -13.66
C LYS A 137 -3.92 -15.64 -14.70
N LYS A 138 -2.80 -14.94 -14.71
CA LYS A 138 -1.65 -15.27 -15.57
C LYS A 138 -0.89 -16.53 -15.12
N GLN A 139 -0.95 -16.85 -13.85
CA GLN A 139 -0.39 -18.07 -13.27
C GLN A 139 -1.47 -19.15 -13.25
N GLN A 140 -1.59 -19.89 -14.35
CA GLN A 140 -2.70 -20.85 -14.55
C GLN A 140 -2.84 -21.87 -13.41
N ASN A 141 -1.73 -22.30 -12.83
CA ASN A 141 -1.72 -23.19 -11.68
C ASN A 141 -2.36 -22.54 -10.44
N MET A 142 -1.95 -21.32 -10.10
CA MET A 142 -2.55 -20.57 -8.98
C MET A 142 -4.03 -20.26 -9.21
N TYR A 143 -4.39 -19.83 -10.41
CA TYR A 143 -5.79 -19.55 -10.73
C TYR A 143 -6.67 -20.80 -10.61
N THR A 144 -6.22 -21.94 -11.11
CA THR A 144 -6.96 -23.20 -10.99
C THR A 144 -7.14 -23.60 -9.53
N ARG A 145 -6.15 -23.37 -8.69
CA ARG A 145 -6.23 -23.63 -7.23
C ARG A 145 -7.20 -22.68 -6.54
N PHE A 146 -7.12 -21.39 -6.82
CA PHE A 146 -7.81 -20.35 -6.03
C PHE A 146 -9.25 -20.08 -6.45
N ARG A 147 -9.67 -20.43 -7.65
CA ARG A 147 -11.04 -20.18 -8.12
C ARG A 147 -12.14 -20.77 -7.22
N ALA A 148 -11.80 -21.75 -6.38
CA ALA A 148 -12.72 -22.37 -5.41
C ALA A 148 -12.63 -21.70 -4.02
N SER A 149 -11.64 -20.82 -3.77
CA SER A 149 -11.50 -20.08 -2.52
C SER A 149 -12.58 -19.01 -2.43
N GLN A 150 -13.24 -18.91 -1.27
CA GLN A 150 -14.24 -17.88 -1.02
C GLN A 150 -13.61 -16.49 -1.06
N GLY A 151 -12.46 -16.29 -0.42
CA GLY A 151 -11.76 -15.02 -0.39
C GLY A 151 -11.33 -14.56 -1.79
N PHE A 152 -10.94 -15.47 -2.68
CA PHE A 152 -10.63 -15.13 -4.05
C PHE A 152 -11.86 -14.67 -4.84
N GLN A 153 -13.00 -15.35 -4.68
CA GLN A 153 -14.27 -14.98 -5.32
C GLN A 153 -14.78 -13.62 -4.81
N GLU A 154 -14.65 -13.35 -3.52
CA GLU A 154 -14.98 -12.05 -2.93
C GLU A 154 -14.11 -10.94 -3.53
N LEU A 155 -12.81 -11.17 -3.67
CA LEU A 155 -11.88 -10.24 -4.30
C LEU A 155 -12.22 -9.97 -5.79
N GLU A 156 -12.59 -11.01 -6.55
CA GLU A 156 -13.08 -10.84 -7.93
C GLU A 156 -14.33 -9.96 -7.96
N GLY A 157 -15.29 -10.20 -7.07
CA GLY A 157 -16.48 -9.37 -6.94
C GLY A 157 -16.20 -7.92 -6.57
N GLU A 158 -15.20 -7.65 -5.74
CA GLU A 158 -14.76 -6.28 -5.43
C GLU A 158 -14.14 -5.58 -6.65
N VAL A 159 -13.33 -6.30 -7.42
CA VAL A 159 -12.70 -5.77 -8.64
C VAL A 159 -13.76 -5.46 -9.69
N ASP A 160 -14.75 -6.33 -9.87
CA ASP A 160 -15.86 -6.09 -10.81
C ASP A 160 -16.66 -4.84 -10.43
N LYS A 161 -16.96 -4.63 -9.14
CA LYS A 161 -17.62 -3.42 -8.65
C LYS A 161 -16.79 -2.17 -8.90
N TYR A 162 -15.48 -2.26 -8.67
CA TYR A 162 -14.56 -1.15 -8.92
C TYR A 162 -14.49 -0.78 -10.40
N ASP A 163 -14.48 -1.77 -11.29
CA ASP A 163 -14.47 -1.55 -12.74
C ASP A 163 -15.80 -0.98 -13.25
N GLN A 164 -16.94 -1.41 -12.68
CA GLN A 164 -18.23 -0.79 -12.95
C GLN A 164 -18.25 0.69 -12.52
N PHE A 165 -17.79 0.98 -11.32
CA PHE A 165 -17.68 2.35 -10.82
C PHE A 165 -16.81 3.23 -11.74
N LYS A 166 -15.67 2.73 -12.22
CA LYS A 166 -14.83 3.47 -13.19
C LYS A 166 -15.57 3.78 -14.48
N LYS A 167 -16.32 2.83 -15.01
CA LYS A 167 -17.13 3.02 -16.23
C LYS A 167 -18.21 4.08 -16.05
N GLU A 168 -18.91 4.08 -14.91
CA GLU A 168 -19.93 5.07 -14.57
C GLU A 168 -19.35 6.48 -14.42
N GLN A 169 -18.11 6.60 -13.93
CA GLN A 169 -17.42 7.87 -13.78
C GLN A 169 -16.72 8.35 -15.06
N GLY A 170 -16.81 7.61 -16.17
CA GLY A 170 -16.09 7.93 -17.40
C GLY A 170 -14.57 7.80 -17.30
N LEU A 171 -14.08 7.06 -16.30
CA LEU A 171 -12.66 6.81 -16.03
C LEU A 171 -12.18 5.47 -16.65
N ALA A 172 -12.89 4.93 -17.62
CA ALA A 172 -12.50 3.71 -18.32
C ALA A 172 -11.19 3.92 -19.12
N PRO A 173 -10.37 2.87 -19.28
CA PRO A 173 -9.00 2.94 -19.79
C PRO A 173 -8.89 3.47 -21.22
#